data_c663f32133cf839e3084b0d33f85b16a
#
_entry.id   c663f32133cf839e3084b0d33f85b16a
#
_cell.length_a   1.000
_cell.length_b   1.000
_cell.length_c   1.000
_cell.angle_alpha   90.00
_cell.angle_beta   90.00
_cell.angle_gamma   90.00
#
_symmetry.space_group_name_H-M   'P 1'
#
loop_
_entity.id
_entity.type
_entity.pdbx_description
1 polymer ?
#
loop_
_entity_poly.entity_id
_entity_poly.type
_entity_poly.pdbx_seq_one_letter_code
_entity_poly.pdbx_strand_id
1 'polypeptide(L)'
;EKERQNLGIYRMQKIGKNKLIMRWLAHRGGALDYREFQKRFPGKPYPVAIALGADPATTLGAVTPVPDTLSEYAFAGLLRGEKTQVAKCLGNDLQVPATAEFILEGFLHPGEEAEEGPFGDHTGYYNEVESFPAFTIDRITHRRDPIYHSTYTGRPPDEPAVLGVALNEVFVPILQKQFPEIVDFYLPPEGCSY
;
A
#
# COMPACT_ATOMS: atom_id res chain seq x y z
N GLU A 1 9.09 -2.04 -19.66
CA GLU A 1 8.80 -0.83 -18.86
C GLU A 1 7.40 -0.96 -18.27
N LYS A 2 7.28 -0.89 -16.93
CA LYS A 2 5.96 -0.75 -16.34
C LYS A 2 5.47 0.67 -16.63
N GLU A 3 4.49 0.82 -17.51
CA GLU A 3 3.85 2.10 -17.81
C GLU A 3 2.88 2.55 -16.70
N ARG A 4 2.75 1.78 -15.64
CA ARG A 4 1.84 2.04 -14.54
C ARG A 4 2.57 2.41 -13.25
N GLN A 5 1.96 3.27 -12.47
CA GLN A 5 2.33 3.54 -11.09
C GLN A 5 1.85 2.39 -10.20
N ASN A 6 2.70 1.91 -9.29
CA ASN A 6 2.31 0.92 -8.29
C ASN A 6 1.48 1.58 -7.18
N LEU A 7 0.44 0.91 -6.73
CA LEU A 7 -0.33 1.25 -5.56
C LEU A 7 -0.34 0.03 -4.62
N GLY A 8 -0.17 0.26 -3.32
CA GLY A 8 -0.17 -0.82 -2.32
C GLY A 8 -0.43 -0.31 -0.91
N ILE A 9 -0.83 -1.22 -0.03
CA ILE A 9 -0.96 -0.94 1.41
C ILE A 9 0.34 -1.35 2.09
N TYR A 10 0.92 -0.42 2.83
CA TYR A 10 2.19 -0.63 3.52
C TYR A 10 2.14 -0.07 4.93
N ARG A 11 2.68 -0.83 5.89
CA ARG A 11 2.86 -0.36 7.25
C ARG A 11 3.98 0.68 7.29
N MET A 12 3.78 1.74 8.07
CA MET A 12 4.75 2.80 8.26
C MET A 12 4.87 3.15 9.73
N GLN A 13 6.09 3.44 10.17
CA GLN A 13 6.36 3.92 11.52
C GLN A 13 6.89 5.35 11.48
N LYS A 14 6.27 6.25 12.26
CA LYS A 14 6.78 7.62 12.43
C LYS A 14 8.00 7.61 13.36
N ILE A 15 9.14 8.10 12.86
CA ILE A 15 10.41 8.15 13.58
C ILE A 15 10.92 9.57 13.80
N GLY A 16 10.27 10.57 13.21
CA GLY A 16 10.69 11.97 13.34
C GLY A 16 9.58 12.94 12.95
N LYS A 17 9.92 14.23 12.92
CA LYS A 17 8.97 15.30 12.55
C LYS A 17 8.40 15.09 11.14
N ASN A 18 9.27 14.71 10.21
CA ASN A 18 8.94 14.51 8.79
C ASN A 18 9.56 13.22 8.24
N LYS A 19 9.80 12.22 9.10
CA LYS A 19 10.39 10.93 8.71
C LYS A 19 9.52 9.76 9.13
N LEU A 20 9.34 8.84 8.18
CA LEU A 20 8.64 7.56 8.35
C LEU A 20 9.56 6.42 7.93
N ILE A 21 9.38 5.24 8.49
CA ILE A 21 9.93 3.99 7.97
C ILE A 21 8.89 3.37 7.04
N MET A 22 9.33 2.88 5.88
CA MET A 22 8.51 2.18 4.91
C MET A 22 8.77 0.69 4.99
N ARG A 23 7.88 -0.07 5.65
CA ARG A 23 8.02 -1.52 5.72
C ARG A 23 7.75 -2.17 4.38
N TRP A 24 8.75 -2.17 3.53
CA TRP A 24 8.74 -2.79 2.22
C TRP A 24 9.46 -4.12 2.22
N LEU A 25 8.72 -5.18 2.48
CA LEU A 25 9.26 -6.55 2.35
C LEU A 25 9.80 -6.77 0.94
N ALA A 26 10.92 -7.47 0.83
CA ALA A 26 11.71 -7.59 -0.39
C ALA A 26 10.95 -8.07 -1.65
N HIS A 27 9.88 -8.85 -1.46
CA HIS A 27 9.04 -9.41 -2.53
C HIS A 27 7.82 -8.51 -2.88
N ARG A 28 7.55 -7.45 -2.13
CA ARG A 28 6.40 -6.57 -2.37
C ARG A 28 6.69 -5.54 -3.47
N GLY A 29 5.62 -5.08 -4.14
CA GLY A 29 5.70 -4.16 -5.28
C GLY A 29 6.53 -2.90 -5.03
N GLY A 30 6.34 -2.22 -3.90
CA GLY A 30 7.13 -1.02 -3.56
C GLY A 30 8.64 -1.28 -3.50
N ALA A 31 9.05 -2.40 -2.88
CA ALA A 31 10.47 -2.78 -2.83
C ALA A 31 11.03 -3.16 -4.22
N LEU A 32 10.21 -3.84 -5.03
CA LEU A 32 10.59 -4.23 -6.39
C LEU A 32 10.80 -2.99 -7.27
N ASP A 33 9.84 -2.07 -7.25
CA ASP A 33 9.89 -0.83 -8.03
C ASP A 33 11.02 0.09 -7.57
N TYR A 34 11.28 0.18 -6.27
CA TYR A 34 12.42 0.94 -5.72
C TYR A 34 13.76 0.37 -6.22
N ARG A 35 13.95 -0.95 -6.17
CA ARG A 35 15.17 -1.59 -6.66
C ARG A 35 15.34 -1.39 -8.17
N GLU A 36 14.27 -1.49 -8.95
CA GLU A 36 14.32 -1.24 -10.40
C GLU A 36 14.66 0.23 -10.70
N PHE A 37 14.08 1.16 -9.96
CA PHE A 37 14.39 2.58 -10.09
C PHE A 37 15.88 2.85 -9.79
N GLN A 38 16.43 2.27 -8.72
CA GLN A 38 17.84 2.46 -8.36
C GLN A 38 18.81 1.86 -9.39
N LYS A 39 18.44 0.77 -10.07
CA LYS A 39 19.21 0.25 -11.20
C LYS A 39 19.25 1.22 -12.38
N ARG A 40 18.12 1.86 -12.69
CA ARG A 40 17.98 2.80 -13.81
C ARG A 40 18.53 4.20 -13.50
N PHE A 41 18.43 4.62 -12.27
CA PHE A 41 18.81 5.95 -11.80
C PHE A 41 19.62 5.86 -10.49
N PRO A 42 20.86 5.33 -10.54
CA PRO A 42 21.67 5.13 -9.34
C PRO A 42 21.84 6.42 -8.55
N GLY A 43 21.59 6.34 -7.24
CA GLY A 43 21.76 7.47 -6.31
C GLY A 43 20.66 8.54 -6.36
N LYS A 44 19.69 8.44 -7.26
CA LYS A 44 18.59 9.41 -7.28
C LYS A 44 17.55 9.09 -6.19
N PRO A 45 17.01 10.11 -5.51
CA PRO A 45 15.87 9.93 -4.61
C PRO A 45 14.66 9.35 -5.34
N TYR A 46 14.01 8.37 -4.71
CA TYR A 46 12.83 7.72 -5.26
C TYR A 46 11.56 8.42 -4.78
N PRO A 47 10.71 8.95 -5.68
CA PRO A 47 9.51 9.65 -5.29
C PRO A 47 8.46 8.66 -4.76
N VAL A 48 7.84 9.02 -3.65
CA VAL A 48 6.73 8.29 -3.04
C VAL A 48 5.65 9.27 -2.62
N ALA A 49 4.40 8.86 -2.75
CA ALA A 49 3.26 9.56 -2.20
C ALA A 49 2.44 8.60 -1.34
N ILE A 50 2.02 9.04 -0.17
CA ILE A 50 1.22 8.28 0.78
C ILE A 50 -0.15 8.92 0.86
N ALA A 51 -1.20 8.14 0.57
CA ALA A 51 -2.59 8.56 0.74
C ALA A 51 -3.14 7.97 2.05
N LEU A 52 -3.65 8.83 2.92
CA LEU A 52 -4.38 8.44 4.13
C LEU A 52 -5.85 8.79 3.95
N GLY A 53 -6.74 7.89 4.36
CA GLY A 53 -8.18 8.06 4.19
C GLY A 53 -8.62 7.98 2.72
N ALA A 54 -8.07 7.02 1.96
CA ALA A 54 -8.61 6.65 0.66
C ALA A 54 -9.96 5.92 0.81
N ASP A 55 -10.79 5.95 -0.24
CA ASP A 55 -12.06 5.22 -0.22
C ASP A 55 -11.85 3.69 -0.22
N PRO A 56 -12.85 2.90 0.23
CA PRO A 56 -12.72 1.45 0.37
C PRO A 56 -12.38 0.72 -0.95
N ALA A 57 -12.89 1.15 -2.09
CA ALA A 57 -12.58 0.53 -3.38
C ALA A 57 -11.11 0.74 -3.76
N THR A 58 -10.56 1.94 -3.49
CA THR A 58 -9.13 2.21 -3.68
C THR A 58 -8.28 1.38 -2.73
N THR A 59 -8.70 1.23 -1.47
CA THR A 59 -8.01 0.40 -0.47
C THR A 59 -7.99 -1.08 -0.89
N LEU A 60 -9.12 -1.64 -1.32
CA LEU A 60 -9.20 -3.01 -1.84
C LEU A 60 -8.39 -3.18 -3.12
N GLY A 61 -8.41 -2.20 -4.02
CA GLY A 61 -7.58 -2.22 -5.22
C GLY A 61 -6.09 -2.26 -4.90
N ALA A 62 -5.65 -1.54 -3.87
CA ALA A 62 -4.26 -1.48 -3.45
C ALA A 62 -3.75 -2.78 -2.79
N VAL A 63 -4.64 -3.59 -2.21
CA VAL A 63 -4.27 -4.82 -1.50
C VAL A 63 -4.49 -6.07 -2.34
N THR A 64 -5.34 -6.02 -3.37
CA THR A 64 -5.63 -7.15 -4.25
C THR A 64 -4.45 -7.42 -5.18
N PRO A 65 -3.96 -8.67 -5.27
CA PRO A 65 -2.85 -9.02 -6.16
C PRO A 65 -3.34 -9.09 -7.61
N VAL A 66 -3.49 -7.94 -8.24
CA VAL A 66 -3.85 -7.85 -9.66
C VAL A 66 -2.65 -8.14 -10.57
N PRO A 67 -2.88 -8.66 -11.81
CA PRO A 67 -1.81 -8.84 -12.79
C PRO A 67 -1.09 -7.51 -13.08
N ASP A 68 0.22 -7.59 -13.38
CA ASP A 68 1.05 -6.40 -13.70
C ASP A 68 0.55 -5.56 -14.89
N THR A 69 -0.31 -6.14 -15.73
CA THR A 69 -0.96 -5.46 -16.86
C THR A 69 -2.17 -4.63 -16.47
N LEU A 70 -2.65 -4.77 -15.23
CA LEU A 70 -3.82 -4.04 -14.72
C LEU A 70 -3.37 -3.06 -13.64
N SER A 71 -3.72 -1.78 -13.81
CA SER A 71 -3.49 -0.78 -12.77
C SER A 71 -4.44 -1.00 -11.59
N GLU A 72 -3.94 -0.91 -10.37
CA GLU A 72 -4.75 -0.95 -9.14
C GLU A 72 -5.83 0.15 -9.14
N TYR A 73 -5.56 1.32 -9.71
CA TYR A 73 -6.59 2.37 -9.89
C TYR A 73 -7.70 1.96 -10.87
N ALA A 74 -7.34 1.26 -11.95
CA ALA A 74 -8.34 0.73 -12.87
C ALA A 74 -9.18 -0.35 -12.20
N PHE A 75 -8.56 -1.21 -11.42
CA PHE A 75 -9.25 -2.25 -10.64
C PHE A 75 -10.16 -1.65 -9.55
N ALA A 76 -9.69 -0.63 -8.83
CA ALA A 76 -10.53 0.13 -7.89
C ALA A 76 -11.75 0.76 -8.59
N GLY A 77 -11.56 1.26 -9.81
CA GLY A 77 -12.66 1.77 -10.64
C GLY A 77 -13.66 0.68 -11.02
N LEU A 78 -13.19 -0.52 -11.32
CA LEU A 78 -14.06 -1.68 -11.58
C LEU A 78 -14.92 -2.02 -10.34
N LEU A 79 -14.31 -2.07 -9.16
CA LEU A 79 -15.02 -2.33 -7.90
C LEU A 79 -16.05 -1.24 -7.57
N ARG A 80 -15.75 0.01 -7.88
CA ARG A 80 -16.64 1.15 -7.63
C ARG A 80 -17.76 1.27 -8.66
N GLY A 81 -17.58 0.74 -9.87
CA GLY A 81 -18.48 0.94 -11.01
C GLY A 81 -18.25 2.24 -11.78
N GLU A 82 -17.20 3.00 -11.45
CA GLU A 82 -16.81 4.23 -12.14
C GLU A 82 -15.30 4.44 -12.08
N LYS A 83 -14.76 5.27 -12.98
CA LYS A 83 -13.30 5.54 -13.03
C LYS A 83 -12.83 6.18 -11.73
N THR A 84 -11.73 5.66 -11.19
CA THR A 84 -11.06 6.28 -10.05
C THR A 84 -10.53 7.66 -10.43
N GLN A 85 -10.95 8.67 -9.68
CA GLN A 85 -10.46 10.03 -9.85
C GLN A 85 -9.09 10.15 -9.19
N VAL A 86 -8.12 10.65 -9.95
CA VAL A 86 -6.76 10.89 -9.49
C VAL A 86 -6.36 12.34 -9.69
N ALA A 87 -5.49 12.84 -8.82
CA ALA A 87 -4.87 14.15 -8.91
C ALA A 87 -3.35 13.99 -8.99
N LYS A 88 -2.67 14.90 -9.66
CA LYS A 88 -1.20 14.93 -9.70
C LYS A 88 -0.68 15.48 -8.38
N CYS A 89 0.38 14.88 -7.86
CA CYS A 89 1.14 15.42 -6.73
C CYS A 89 1.71 16.82 -7.05
N LEU A 90 1.91 17.63 -6.03
CA LEU A 90 2.46 18.98 -6.20
C LEU A 90 3.99 18.98 -6.26
N GLY A 91 4.64 18.00 -5.65
CA GLY A 91 6.10 17.91 -5.52
C GLY A 91 6.78 16.90 -6.45
N ASN A 92 6.00 16.06 -7.13
CA ASN A 92 6.50 15.04 -8.05
C ASN A 92 5.44 14.68 -9.11
N ASP A 93 5.76 13.73 -10.01
CA ASP A 93 4.87 13.35 -11.11
C ASP A 93 3.90 12.20 -10.77
N LEU A 94 3.85 11.75 -9.52
CA LEU A 94 2.95 10.70 -9.11
C LEU A 94 1.49 11.16 -9.09
N GLN A 95 0.58 10.21 -9.32
CA GLN A 95 -0.85 10.42 -9.20
C GLN A 95 -1.34 9.80 -7.88
N VAL A 96 -2.25 10.49 -7.22
CA VAL A 96 -2.84 10.09 -5.95
C VAL A 96 -4.36 10.10 -6.04
N PRO A 97 -5.08 9.33 -5.19
CA PRO A 97 -6.54 9.41 -5.16
C PRO A 97 -7.00 10.84 -4.87
N ALA A 98 -7.78 11.42 -5.77
CA ALA A 98 -8.25 12.80 -5.63
C ALA A 98 -9.19 13.01 -4.43
N THR A 99 -9.76 11.93 -3.91
CA THR A 99 -10.70 11.91 -2.78
C THR A 99 -10.04 11.58 -1.43
N ALA A 100 -8.74 11.30 -1.40
CA ALA A 100 -8.02 11.02 -0.15
C ALA A 100 -8.10 12.20 0.84
N GLU A 101 -8.10 11.88 2.12
CA GLU A 101 -8.18 12.89 3.18
C GLU A 101 -6.86 13.65 3.36
N PHE A 102 -5.72 12.92 3.31
CA PHE A 102 -4.38 13.49 3.39
C PHE A 102 -3.47 12.84 2.34
N ILE A 103 -2.57 13.61 1.78
CA ILE A 103 -1.47 13.14 0.92
C ILE A 103 -0.15 13.63 1.51
N LEU A 104 0.77 12.70 1.74
CA LEU A 104 2.14 12.97 2.13
C LEU A 104 3.03 12.70 0.93
N GLU A 105 3.71 13.72 0.43
CA GLU A 105 4.62 13.63 -0.71
C GLU A 105 6.08 13.73 -0.23
N GLY A 106 6.97 12.98 -0.83
CA GLY A 106 8.38 13.01 -0.49
C GLY A 106 9.19 11.95 -1.20
N PHE A 107 10.33 11.59 -0.60
CA PHE A 107 11.32 10.74 -1.24
C PHE A 107 11.93 9.72 -0.28
N LEU A 108 12.33 8.58 -0.85
CA LEU A 108 13.33 7.68 -0.25
C LEU A 108 14.70 8.05 -0.80
N HIS A 109 15.63 8.35 0.08
CA HIS A 109 17.02 8.60 -0.29
C HIS A 109 17.82 7.29 -0.22
N PRO A 110 18.59 6.95 -1.27
CA PRO A 110 19.37 5.73 -1.28
C PRO A 110 20.30 5.62 -0.07
N GLY A 111 20.25 4.46 0.61
CA GLY A 111 21.07 4.20 1.81
C GLY A 111 20.52 4.78 3.11
N GLU A 112 19.44 5.55 3.09
CA GLU A 112 18.74 5.95 4.32
C GLU A 112 17.81 4.84 4.80
N GLU A 113 18.18 4.17 5.88
CA GLU A 113 17.39 3.11 6.52
C GLU A 113 17.25 3.41 8.01
N ALA A 114 16.23 2.81 8.63
CA ALA A 114 16.02 2.88 10.06
C ALA A 114 15.37 1.57 10.58
N GLU A 115 15.60 1.24 11.84
CA GLU A 115 15.03 0.08 12.50
C GLU A 115 13.56 0.31 12.82
N GLU A 116 12.70 -0.60 12.35
CA GLU A 116 11.27 -0.65 12.61
C GLU A 116 10.94 -1.66 13.70
N GLY A 117 10.08 -1.27 14.57
CA GLY A 117 9.52 -2.17 15.59
C GLY A 117 10.25 -2.15 16.95
N PRO A 118 9.95 -3.14 17.81
CA PRO A 118 8.95 -4.19 17.58
C PRO A 118 7.52 -3.64 17.48
N PHE A 119 6.72 -4.17 16.55
CA PHE A 119 5.32 -3.78 16.34
C PHE A 119 4.37 -4.91 16.75
N GLY A 120 3.26 -4.57 17.40
CA GLY A 120 2.12 -5.47 17.53
C GLY A 120 1.47 -5.66 16.15
N ASP A 121 1.33 -6.92 15.72
CA ASP A 121 0.84 -7.24 14.39
C ASP A 121 -0.52 -7.94 14.43
N HIS A 122 -1.17 -8.09 13.25
CA HIS A 122 -2.45 -8.78 13.10
C HIS A 122 -2.45 -10.24 13.56
N THR A 123 -1.29 -10.85 13.70
CA THR A 123 -1.11 -12.18 14.30
C THR A 123 -1.38 -12.21 15.80
N GLY A 124 -1.47 -11.05 16.47
CA GLY A 124 -1.56 -10.92 17.92
C GLY A 124 -0.21 -10.98 18.65
N TYR A 125 0.91 -11.03 17.91
CA TYR A 125 2.27 -11.06 18.44
C TYR A 125 3.08 -9.86 17.94
N TYR A 126 4.18 -9.56 18.66
CA TYR A 126 5.15 -8.56 18.21
C TYR A 126 6.09 -9.18 17.17
N ASN A 127 6.35 -8.44 16.08
CA ASN A 127 7.38 -8.81 15.12
C ASN A 127 8.78 -8.43 15.64
N GLU A 128 9.79 -9.03 15.03
CA GLU A 128 11.19 -8.68 15.25
C GLU A 128 11.50 -7.28 14.72
N VAL A 129 12.58 -6.69 15.25
CA VAL A 129 13.12 -5.42 14.74
C VAL A 129 13.87 -5.68 13.42
N GLU A 130 13.52 -4.93 12.39
CA GLU A 130 14.11 -5.03 11.06
C GLU A 130 14.42 -3.64 10.50
N SER A 131 15.42 -3.54 9.63
CA SER A 131 15.78 -2.29 8.95
C SER A 131 15.04 -2.14 7.63
N PHE A 132 14.46 -0.97 7.41
CA PHE A 132 13.71 -0.62 6.18
C PHE A 132 14.05 0.80 5.72
N PRO A 133 13.79 1.13 4.44
CA PRO A 133 14.00 2.47 3.91
C PRO A 133 13.28 3.56 4.70
N ALA A 134 13.97 4.67 4.94
CA ALA A 134 13.41 5.86 5.58
C ALA A 134 12.86 6.84 4.52
N PHE A 135 11.59 7.20 4.68
CA PHE A 135 10.89 8.16 3.83
C PHE A 135 10.92 9.55 4.45
N THR A 136 11.36 10.54 3.67
CA THR A 136 11.34 11.95 4.07
C THR A 136 10.14 12.64 3.45
N ILE A 137 9.28 13.20 4.30
CA ILE A 137 8.11 13.98 3.89
C ILE A 137 8.55 15.41 3.60
N ASP A 138 8.29 15.87 2.38
CA ASP A 138 8.55 17.25 1.95
C ASP A 138 7.29 18.10 2.00
N ARG A 139 6.12 17.48 1.79
CA ARG A 139 4.84 18.18 1.71
C ARG A 139 3.70 17.31 2.22
N ILE A 140 2.75 17.97 2.87
CA ILE A 140 1.47 17.38 3.24
C ILE A 140 0.37 18.25 2.66
N THR A 141 -0.52 17.65 1.89
CA THR A 141 -1.78 18.26 1.43
C THR A 141 -2.96 17.52 2.03
N HIS A 142 -4.06 18.19 2.22
CA HIS A 142 -5.25 17.59 2.81
C HIS A 142 -6.52 18.29 2.31
N ARG A 143 -7.67 17.66 2.49
CA ARG A 143 -8.97 18.26 2.25
C ARG A 143 -9.17 19.46 3.19
N ARG A 144 -10.11 20.34 2.85
CA ARG A 144 -10.42 21.50 3.69
C ARG A 144 -10.79 21.11 5.11
N ASP A 145 -11.67 20.11 5.25
CA ASP A 145 -12.10 19.53 6.51
C ASP A 145 -11.81 18.03 6.51
N PRO A 146 -10.54 17.63 6.74
CA PRO A 146 -10.10 16.25 6.59
C PRO A 146 -10.54 15.40 7.78
N ILE A 147 -10.92 14.14 7.49
CA ILE A 147 -11.20 13.12 8.49
C ILE A 147 -9.97 12.22 8.60
N TYR A 148 -9.41 12.11 9.80
CA TYR A 148 -8.34 11.14 10.04
C TYR A 148 -8.95 9.77 10.32
N HIS A 149 -8.91 8.89 9.32
CA HIS A 149 -9.32 7.51 9.47
C HIS A 149 -8.27 6.74 10.27
N SER A 150 -8.65 6.23 11.43
CA SER A 150 -7.78 5.44 12.29
C SER A 150 -8.45 4.14 12.71
N THR A 151 -7.63 3.14 12.91
CA THR A 151 -8.00 1.81 13.39
C THR A 151 -6.89 1.25 14.26
N TYR A 152 -7.08 0.08 14.79
CA TYR A 152 -6.03 -0.65 15.49
C TYR A 152 -5.91 -2.06 14.92
N THR A 153 -4.73 -2.63 15.04
CA THR A 153 -4.42 -4.01 14.64
C THR A 153 -4.07 -4.82 15.88
N GLY A 154 -4.55 -6.03 15.96
CA GLY A 154 -4.30 -6.91 17.07
C GLY A 154 -4.86 -8.31 16.84
N ARG A 155 -5.23 -8.97 17.93
CA ARG A 155 -5.84 -10.31 17.83
C ARG A 155 -7.18 -10.23 17.07
N PRO A 156 -7.41 -11.10 16.06
CA PRO A 156 -8.68 -11.16 15.32
C PRO A 156 -9.90 -11.38 16.24
N PRO A 157 -11.09 -10.86 15.88
CA PRO A 157 -11.38 -10.12 14.64
C PRO A 157 -10.95 -8.64 14.72
N ASP A 158 -10.25 -8.19 13.70
CA ASP A 158 -9.80 -6.81 13.53
C ASP A 158 -9.96 -6.36 12.06
N GLU A 159 -9.50 -5.16 11.69
CA GLU A 159 -9.61 -4.68 10.32
C GLU A 159 -8.90 -5.60 9.30
N PRO A 160 -7.67 -6.09 9.52
CA PRO A 160 -7.04 -7.06 8.62
C PRO A 160 -7.86 -8.32 8.39
N ALA A 161 -8.54 -8.84 9.41
CA ALA A 161 -9.43 -9.99 9.28
C ALA A 161 -10.62 -9.69 8.36
N VAL A 162 -11.24 -8.51 8.49
CA VAL A 162 -12.35 -8.07 7.64
C VAL A 162 -11.87 -7.84 6.19
N LEU A 163 -10.70 -7.24 6.01
CA LEU A 163 -10.08 -7.08 4.68
C LEU A 163 -9.80 -8.45 4.04
N GLY A 164 -9.34 -9.43 4.83
CA GLY A 164 -9.12 -10.80 4.36
C GLY A 164 -10.39 -11.45 3.80
N VAL A 165 -11.53 -11.29 4.48
CA VAL A 165 -12.82 -11.77 3.98
C VAL A 165 -13.19 -11.10 2.65
N ALA A 166 -13.11 -9.76 2.59
CA ALA A 166 -13.41 -9.02 1.37
C ALA A 166 -12.47 -9.41 0.20
N LEU A 167 -11.18 -9.67 0.50
CA LEU A 167 -10.22 -10.13 -0.50
C LEU A 167 -10.55 -11.52 -1.05
N ASN A 168 -10.99 -12.46 -0.22
CA ASN A 168 -11.41 -13.77 -0.68
C ASN A 168 -12.52 -13.64 -1.75
N GLU A 169 -13.53 -12.82 -1.49
CA GLU A 169 -14.63 -12.58 -2.42
C GLU A 169 -14.17 -11.93 -3.74
N VAL A 170 -13.28 -10.95 -3.65
CA VAL A 170 -12.79 -10.18 -4.82
C VAL A 170 -11.77 -10.95 -5.63
N PHE A 171 -10.92 -11.76 -4.97
CA PHE A 171 -9.77 -12.40 -5.61
C PHE A 171 -10.11 -13.74 -6.27
N VAL A 172 -11.05 -14.49 -5.75
CA VAL A 172 -11.44 -15.81 -6.31
C VAL A 172 -11.80 -15.71 -7.79
N PRO A 173 -12.63 -14.76 -8.27
CA PRO A 173 -12.93 -14.64 -9.69
C PRO A 173 -11.71 -14.34 -10.58
N ILE A 174 -10.69 -13.68 -10.04
CA ILE A 174 -9.44 -13.40 -10.75
C ILE A 174 -8.60 -14.68 -10.87
N LEU A 175 -8.49 -15.43 -9.77
CA LEU A 175 -7.80 -16.72 -9.74
C LEU A 175 -8.42 -17.71 -10.71
N GLN A 176 -9.75 -17.82 -10.73
CA GLN A 176 -10.48 -18.73 -11.61
C GLN A 176 -10.24 -18.43 -13.10
N LYS A 177 -9.98 -17.17 -13.47
CA LYS A 177 -9.62 -16.81 -14.85
C LYS A 177 -8.21 -17.29 -15.24
N GLN A 178 -7.30 -17.37 -14.28
CA GLN A 178 -5.93 -17.84 -14.51
C GLN A 178 -5.81 -19.36 -14.38
N PHE A 179 -6.58 -19.93 -13.46
CA PHE A 179 -6.59 -21.35 -13.10
C PHE A 179 -8.03 -21.85 -13.06
N PRO A 180 -8.60 -22.26 -14.20
CA PRO A 180 -10.02 -22.66 -14.30
C PRO A 180 -10.41 -23.86 -13.44
N GLU A 181 -9.45 -24.67 -13.01
CA GLU A 181 -9.62 -25.82 -12.12
C GLU A 181 -9.87 -25.43 -10.66
N ILE A 182 -9.60 -24.16 -10.28
CA ILE A 182 -9.90 -23.66 -8.94
C ILE A 182 -11.40 -23.39 -8.84
N VAL A 183 -12.08 -24.14 -7.96
CA VAL A 183 -13.50 -23.95 -7.68
C VAL A 183 -13.73 -22.83 -6.69
N ASP A 184 -12.88 -22.79 -5.65
CA ASP A 184 -12.95 -21.79 -4.59
C ASP A 184 -11.60 -21.65 -3.90
N PHE A 185 -11.40 -20.53 -3.19
CA PHE A 185 -10.20 -20.25 -2.42
C PHE A 185 -10.57 -19.41 -1.20
N TYR A 186 -10.12 -19.83 -0.04
CA TYR A 186 -10.40 -19.14 1.21
C TYR A 186 -9.19 -19.15 2.15
N LEU A 187 -8.84 -17.99 2.65
CA LEU A 187 -7.85 -17.82 3.72
C LEU A 187 -8.59 -17.49 5.01
N PRO A 188 -8.68 -18.43 5.96
CA PRO A 188 -9.38 -18.19 7.22
C PRO A 188 -8.61 -17.16 8.07
N PRO A 189 -9.33 -16.26 8.78
CA PRO A 189 -8.70 -15.26 9.65
C PRO A 189 -7.76 -15.87 10.71
N GLU A 190 -8.07 -17.07 11.17
CA GLU A 190 -7.27 -17.82 12.15
C GLU A 190 -5.88 -18.22 11.61
N GLY A 191 -5.75 -18.33 10.30
CA GLY A 191 -4.50 -18.61 9.60
C GLY A 191 -3.60 -17.39 9.46
N CYS A 192 -4.07 -16.19 9.81
CA CYS A 192 -3.31 -14.92 9.73
C CYS A 192 -2.63 -14.70 8.37
N SER A 193 -3.25 -15.12 7.28
CA SER A 193 -2.71 -15.06 5.91
C SER A 193 -1.52 -16.00 5.63
N TYR A 194 -1.39 -17.08 6.37
CA TYR A 194 -0.42 -18.16 6.13
C TYR A 194 -1.13 -19.43 5.65
#